data_505156aa8b7ec8223be1dcd3549df4ae
#
_entry.id   505156aa8b7ec8223be1dcd3549df4ae
#
_cell.length_a   1.000
_cell.length_b   1.000
_cell.length_c   1.000
_cell.angle_alpha   90.00
_cell.angle_beta   90.00
_cell.angle_gamma   90.00
#
_symmetry.space_group_name_H-M   'P 1'
#
loop_
_entity.id
_entity.type
_entity.pdbx_description
1 polymer ?
#
loop_
_entity_poly.entity_id
_entity_poly.type
_entity_poly.pdbx_seq_one_letter_code
_entity_poly.pdbx_strand_id
1 'polypeptide(L)'
;AYEGKIVGVDATGNEYRPYDFSITKNAFSVMISGLITMLIVFSLVRFYKRKKFKAPRKGMGGLEMIVEMLYKEVIVSVLGKESKRYAPYLLTLFFFIFVSNMMGLIAVFPGGANVMGNMSITLVLALCTFVVINVSGTKEYWKEIFWPDVPMGLKCPVPLLPVIEIFGVFTKPVALMIRLFANMLGGHLIVLVLISLIFLFSVMGQVVLGVTTVFSVLFAVFMNLIHVLIGFIQ
;
A
#
# COMPACT_ATOMS: atom_id res chain seq x y z
N ALA A 1 5.97 15.30 -28.29
CA ALA A 1 5.02 14.57 -27.44
C ALA A 1 4.64 15.51 -26.29
N TYR A 2 3.44 16.03 -26.31
CA TYR A 2 2.94 16.86 -25.21
C TYR A 2 2.65 15.95 -24.03
N GLU A 3 3.42 16.08 -22.97
CA GLU A 3 3.30 15.33 -21.71
C GLU A 3 2.01 15.69 -20.92
N GLY A 4 0.86 15.85 -21.58
CA GLY A 4 -0.41 16.17 -20.93
C GLY A 4 -0.44 17.55 -20.23
N LYS A 5 0.52 18.42 -20.49
CA LYS A 5 0.55 19.80 -19.96
C LYS A 5 -0.20 20.72 -20.88
N ILE A 6 -1.12 21.51 -20.33
CA ILE A 6 -1.83 22.55 -21.07
C ILE A 6 -0.83 23.69 -21.33
N VAL A 7 -0.51 23.92 -22.60
CA VAL A 7 0.32 25.04 -23.04
C VAL A 7 -0.58 26.04 -23.78
N GLY A 8 -0.71 27.26 -23.27
CA GLY A 8 -1.37 28.35 -23.97
C GLY A 8 -0.37 29.07 -24.86
N VAL A 9 -0.82 29.45 -26.05
CA VAL A 9 -0.01 30.28 -26.97
C VAL A 9 -0.60 31.69 -26.96
N ASP A 10 0.21 32.68 -26.64
CA ASP A 10 -0.19 34.08 -26.65
C ASP A 10 -0.31 34.60 -28.08
N ALA A 11 -1.00 35.72 -28.29
CA ALA A 11 -1.18 36.35 -29.60
C ALA A 11 0.16 36.70 -30.30
N THR A 12 1.26 36.71 -29.56
CA THR A 12 2.63 36.93 -30.02
C THR A 12 3.39 35.64 -30.34
N GLY A 13 2.77 34.46 -30.20
CA GLY A 13 3.39 33.17 -30.47
C GLY A 13 4.26 32.62 -29.34
N ASN A 14 4.31 33.27 -28.17
CA ASN A 14 5.04 32.78 -27.02
C ASN A 14 4.23 31.76 -26.27
N GLU A 15 4.85 30.62 -25.92
CA GLU A 15 4.25 29.59 -25.07
C GLU A 15 4.23 30.05 -23.60
N TYR A 16 3.06 30.13 -22.98
CA TYR A 16 2.93 30.34 -21.55
C TYR A 16 2.28 29.12 -20.89
N ARG A 17 2.70 28.83 -19.67
CA ARG A 17 2.12 27.73 -18.87
C ARG A 17 1.11 28.33 -17.90
N PRO A 18 -0.20 28.19 -18.17
CA PRO A 18 -1.22 28.58 -17.19
C PRO A 18 -1.08 27.67 -15.95
N TYR A 19 -1.47 28.18 -14.79
CA TYR A 19 -1.54 27.37 -13.58
C TYR A 19 -2.53 26.23 -13.80
N ASP A 20 -2.01 25.00 -13.79
CA ASP A 20 -2.81 23.81 -13.99
C ASP A 20 -3.36 23.33 -12.62
N PHE A 21 -4.65 23.56 -12.40
CA PHE A 21 -5.39 23.07 -11.23
C PHE A 21 -6.06 21.73 -11.49
N SER A 22 -5.72 21.03 -12.56
CA SER A 22 -6.32 19.73 -12.88
C SER A 22 -5.91 18.68 -11.83
N ILE A 23 -6.92 18.01 -11.28
CA ILE A 23 -6.69 16.89 -10.35
C ILE A 23 -6.22 15.70 -11.18
N THR A 24 -4.99 15.26 -10.93
CA THR A 24 -4.47 14.07 -11.59
C THR A 24 -5.27 12.83 -11.19
N LYS A 25 -5.37 11.85 -12.09
CA LYS A 25 -6.05 10.58 -11.86
C LYS A 25 -5.61 9.90 -10.55
N ASN A 26 -4.31 9.94 -10.28
CA ASN A 26 -3.75 9.36 -9.05
C ASN A 26 -4.17 10.13 -7.79
N ALA A 27 -4.15 11.47 -7.83
CA ALA A 27 -4.61 12.29 -6.70
C ALA A 27 -6.09 12.05 -6.38
N PHE A 28 -6.93 11.96 -7.42
CA PHE A 28 -8.34 11.63 -7.25
C PHE A 28 -8.55 10.25 -6.63
N SER A 29 -7.81 9.24 -7.04
CA SER A 29 -7.87 7.90 -6.47
C SER A 29 -7.39 7.83 -5.02
N VAL A 30 -6.37 8.60 -4.64
CA VAL A 30 -5.94 8.74 -3.23
C VAL A 30 -7.06 9.35 -2.39
N MET A 31 -7.72 10.40 -2.88
CA MET A 31 -8.84 11.02 -2.18
C MET A 31 -10.01 10.04 -1.97
N ILE A 32 -10.35 9.27 -3.00
CA ILE A 32 -11.41 8.24 -2.91
C ILE A 32 -11.03 7.13 -1.94
N SER A 33 -9.81 6.60 -2.01
CA SER A 33 -9.36 5.54 -1.10
C SER A 33 -9.35 6.03 0.35
N GLY A 34 -8.93 7.27 0.59
CA GLY A 34 -9.00 7.91 1.90
C GLY A 34 -10.43 8.08 2.40
N LEU A 35 -11.35 8.52 1.53
CA LEU A 35 -12.76 8.67 1.85
C LEU A 35 -13.41 7.32 2.18
N ILE A 36 -13.17 6.28 1.39
CA ILE A 36 -13.68 4.93 1.65
C ILE A 36 -13.15 4.41 2.99
N THR A 37 -11.86 4.57 3.25
CA THR A 37 -11.25 4.18 4.53
C THR A 37 -11.90 4.91 5.70
N MET A 38 -12.11 6.21 5.58
CA MET A 38 -12.78 7.03 6.60
C MET A 38 -14.22 6.57 6.84
N LEU A 39 -14.95 6.24 5.78
CA LEU A 39 -16.32 5.70 5.89
C LEU A 39 -16.34 4.33 6.58
N ILE A 40 -15.39 3.45 6.29
CA ILE A 40 -15.28 2.14 6.96
C ILE A 40 -15.02 2.34 8.46
N VAL A 41 -14.02 3.15 8.82
CA VAL A 41 -13.67 3.42 10.23
C VAL A 41 -14.84 4.10 10.95
N PHE A 42 -15.46 5.10 10.35
CA PHE A 42 -16.60 5.79 10.93
C PHE A 42 -17.81 4.87 11.13
N SER A 43 -18.08 4.00 10.17
CA SER A 43 -19.14 3.00 10.23
C SER A 43 -18.94 2.03 11.39
N LEU A 44 -17.70 1.55 11.59
CA LEU A 44 -17.32 0.70 12.73
C LEU A 44 -17.53 1.43 14.05
N VAL A 45 -16.97 2.64 14.18
CA VAL A 45 -17.10 3.45 15.42
C VAL A 45 -18.56 3.74 15.75
N ARG A 46 -19.38 4.11 14.72
CA ARG A 46 -20.81 4.40 14.91
C ARG A 46 -21.59 3.16 15.34
N PHE A 47 -21.26 1.99 14.77
CA PHE A 47 -21.89 0.73 15.14
C PHE A 47 -21.62 0.39 16.60
N TYR A 48 -20.37 0.47 17.08
CA TYR A 48 -20.01 0.16 18.44
C TYR A 48 -20.57 1.18 19.47
N LYS A 49 -20.64 2.47 19.10
CA LYS A 49 -21.29 3.47 19.96
C LYS A 49 -22.79 3.23 20.14
N ARG A 50 -23.47 2.70 19.12
CA ARG A 50 -24.93 2.48 19.15
C ARG A 50 -25.38 1.14 19.73
N LYS A 51 -24.56 0.08 19.60
CA LYS A 51 -24.95 -1.30 19.91
C LYS A 51 -23.89 -2.02 20.73
N LYS A 52 -23.68 -1.57 21.96
CA LYS A 52 -22.65 -2.11 22.89
C LYS A 52 -22.70 -3.64 23.16
N PHE A 53 -23.81 -4.33 22.84
CA PHE A 53 -24.04 -5.75 23.19
C PHE A 53 -24.74 -6.59 22.13
N LYS A 54 -24.82 -6.15 20.86
CA LYS A 54 -25.40 -6.98 19.79
C LYS A 54 -24.34 -7.44 18.82
N ALA A 55 -24.34 -8.77 18.57
CA ALA A 55 -23.48 -9.34 17.52
C ALA A 55 -23.74 -8.70 16.16
N PRO A 56 -22.68 -8.34 15.41
CA PRO A 56 -22.81 -7.74 14.10
C PRO A 56 -23.44 -8.73 13.11
N ARG A 57 -24.31 -8.22 12.23
CA ARG A 57 -24.96 -9.01 11.20
C ARG A 57 -24.28 -8.83 9.84
N LYS A 58 -24.06 -9.92 9.11
CA LYS A 58 -23.54 -9.94 7.72
C LYS A 58 -22.15 -9.27 7.59
N GLY A 59 -21.94 -8.39 6.60
CA GLY A 59 -20.64 -7.81 6.25
C GLY A 59 -19.90 -7.08 7.38
N MET A 60 -20.62 -6.51 8.36
CA MET A 60 -19.99 -5.93 9.56
C MET A 60 -19.28 -6.99 10.43
N GLY A 61 -19.76 -8.23 10.45
CA GLY A 61 -19.10 -9.32 11.17
C GLY A 61 -17.75 -9.69 10.59
N GLY A 62 -17.60 -9.65 9.26
CA GLY A 62 -16.32 -9.86 8.61
C GLY A 62 -15.29 -8.76 8.92
N LEU A 63 -15.71 -7.50 8.88
CA LEU A 63 -14.84 -6.38 9.26
C LEU A 63 -14.43 -6.45 10.73
N GLU A 64 -15.35 -6.81 11.62
CA GLU A 64 -15.06 -6.99 13.05
C GLU A 64 -14.05 -8.12 13.27
N MET A 65 -14.22 -9.27 12.60
CA MET A 65 -13.29 -10.38 12.68
C MET A 65 -11.87 -9.99 12.24
N ILE A 66 -11.75 -9.22 11.15
CA ILE A 66 -10.45 -8.71 10.68
C ILE A 66 -9.84 -7.76 11.72
N VAL A 67 -10.61 -6.82 12.25
CA VAL A 67 -10.12 -5.88 13.27
C VAL A 67 -9.71 -6.60 14.55
N GLU A 68 -10.50 -7.57 15.00
CA GLU A 68 -10.21 -8.35 16.21
C GLU A 68 -8.95 -9.21 16.04
N MET A 69 -8.82 -9.89 14.89
CA MET A 69 -7.63 -10.65 14.52
C MET A 69 -6.39 -9.77 14.53
N LEU A 70 -6.42 -8.64 13.79
CA LEU A 70 -5.30 -7.70 13.74
C LEU A 70 -4.96 -7.12 15.10
N TYR A 71 -5.97 -6.76 15.89
CA TYR A 71 -5.75 -6.19 17.22
C TYR A 71 -5.13 -7.21 18.17
N LYS A 72 -5.70 -8.41 18.27
CA LYS A 72 -5.24 -9.44 19.23
C LYS A 72 -3.95 -10.13 18.78
N GLU A 73 -3.90 -10.59 17.54
CA GLU A 73 -2.79 -11.44 17.07
C GLU A 73 -1.58 -10.61 16.63
N VAL A 74 -1.77 -9.40 16.12
CA VAL A 74 -0.66 -8.57 15.62
C VAL A 74 -0.32 -7.47 16.61
N ILE A 75 -1.27 -6.57 16.92
CA ILE A 75 -0.96 -5.35 17.67
C ILE A 75 -0.65 -5.67 19.13
N VAL A 76 -1.47 -6.48 19.80
CA VAL A 76 -1.27 -6.81 21.22
C VAL A 76 -0.07 -7.73 21.41
N SER A 77 0.17 -8.66 20.48
CA SER A 77 1.32 -9.58 20.57
C SER A 77 2.67 -8.86 20.44
N VAL A 78 2.73 -7.79 19.64
CA VAL A 78 3.97 -7.03 19.36
C VAL A 78 4.15 -5.87 20.35
N LEU A 79 3.10 -5.09 20.61
CA LEU A 79 3.17 -3.83 21.38
C LEU A 79 2.79 -4.00 22.87
N GLY A 80 2.22 -5.13 23.27
CA GLY A 80 1.85 -5.41 24.66
C GLY A 80 0.99 -4.30 25.27
N LYS A 81 1.50 -3.66 26.33
CA LYS A 81 0.76 -2.63 27.10
C LYS A 81 0.49 -1.34 26.31
N GLU A 82 1.33 -0.99 25.37
CA GLU A 82 1.20 0.22 24.54
C GLU A 82 0.24 0.04 23.35
N SER A 83 -0.31 -1.14 23.16
CA SER A 83 -1.20 -1.49 22.05
C SER A 83 -2.37 -0.52 21.90
N LYS A 84 -2.98 -0.07 23.01
CA LYS A 84 -4.14 0.85 23.01
C LYS A 84 -3.82 2.21 22.38
N ARG A 85 -2.58 2.68 22.52
CA ARG A 85 -2.16 3.99 22.01
C ARG A 85 -1.94 3.95 20.50
N TYR A 86 -1.30 2.90 19.98
CA TYR A 86 -0.92 2.80 18.57
C TYR A 86 -1.93 2.06 17.69
N ALA A 87 -2.85 1.29 18.29
CA ALA A 87 -3.86 0.53 17.55
C ALA A 87 -4.69 1.37 16.55
N PRO A 88 -5.21 2.57 16.90
CA PRO A 88 -6.00 3.35 15.96
C PRO A 88 -5.20 3.74 14.71
N TYR A 89 -3.94 4.11 14.88
CA TYR A 89 -3.05 4.46 13.78
C TYR A 89 -2.77 3.27 12.88
N LEU A 90 -2.35 2.14 13.46
CA LEU A 90 -2.02 0.92 12.72
C LEU A 90 -3.21 0.35 11.96
N LEU A 91 -4.39 0.32 12.59
CA LEU A 91 -5.61 -0.13 11.94
C LEU A 91 -6.03 0.79 10.79
N THR A 92 -5.94 2.11 10.97
CA THR A 92 -6.26 3.06 9.89
C THR A 92 -5.30 2.89 8.71
N LEU A 93 -4.01 2.74 8.99
CA LEU A 93 -2.98 2.54 7.98
C LEU A 93 -3.20 1.21 7.24
N PHE A 94 -3.52 0.13 7.95
CA PHE A 94 -3.88 -1.15 7.36
C PHE A 94 -5.06 -1.03 6.40
N PHE A 95 -6.17 -0.44 6.86
CA PHE A 95 -7.35 -0.28 6.01
C PHE A 95 -7.10 0.64 4.82
N PHE A 96 -6.32 1.70 4.99
CA PHE A 96 -5.95 2.58 3.88
C PHE A 96 -5.15 1.84 2.81
N ILE A 97 -4.11 1.11 3.20
CA ILE A 97 -3.28 0.32 2.27
C ILE A 97 -4.12 -0.76 1.62
N PHE A 98 -4.92 -1.50 2.39
CA PHE A 98 -5.76 -2.58 1.88
C PHE A 98 -6.81 -2.08 0.88
N VAL A 99 -7.54 -1.01 1.21
CA VAL A 99 -8.52 -0.39 0.30
C VAL A 99 -7.85 0.12 -0.96
N SER A 100 -6.70 0.79 -0.83
CA SER A 100 -5.95 1.30 -1.98
C SER A 100 -5.45 0.18 -2.91
N ASN A 101 -5.01 -0.95 -2.34
CA ASN A 101 -4.62 -2.14 -3.09
C ASN A 101 -5.82 -2.75 -3.81
N MET A 102 -6.96 -2.89 -3.12
CA MET A 102 -8.19 -3.40 -3.73
C MET A 102 -8.70 -2.52 -4.87
N MET A 103 -8.63 -1.19 -4.70
CA MET A 103 -8.99 -0.25 -5.77
C MET A 103 -8.07 -0.36 -6.99
N GLY A 104 -6.79 -0.62 -6.78
CA GLY A 104 -5.84 -0.83 -7.87
C GLY A 104 -6.09 -2.12 -8.65
N LEU A 105 -6.54 -3.19 -7.97
CA LEU A 105 -6.89 -4.47 -8.60
C LEU A 105 -8.20 -4.41 -9.39
N ILE A 106 -9.20 -3.70 -8.86
CA ILE A 106 -10.50 -3.57 -9.50
C ILE A 106 -10.42 -2.44 -10.55
N ALA A 107 -10.04 -2.78 -11.77
CA ALA A 107 -9.85 -1.84 -12.88
C ALA A 107 -11.12 -1.07 -13.33
N VAL A 108 -12.26 -1.28 -12.64
CA VAL A 108 -13.58 -0.75 -13.03
C VAL A 108 -13.81 0.69 -12.55
N PHE A 109 -13.18 1.14 -11.45
CA PHE A 109 -13.46 2.45 -10.86
C PHE A 109 -12.21 3.11 -10.29
N PRO A 110 -12.07 4.35 -10.41
CA PRO A 110 -12.07 5.35 -11.47
C PRO A 110 -10.93 5.12 -12.48
N GLY A 111 -11.17 4.23 -13.43
CA GLY A 111 -10.25 4.00 -14.57
C GLY A 111 -8.95 3.27 -14.23
N GLY A 112 -8.92 2.38 -13.21
CA GLY A 112 -7.74 1.56 -12.90
C GLY A 112 -6.52 2.35 -12.42
N ALA A 113 -6.73 3.45 -11.67
CA ALA A 113 -5.61 4.17 -11.10
C ALA A 113 -5.00 3.37 -9.94
N ASN A 114 -3.80 2.90 -10.17
CA ASN A 114 -3.03 2.15 -9.19
C ASN A 114 -2.36 3.13 -8.22
N VAL A 115 -3.04 3.42 -7.09
CA VAL A 115 -2.56 4.35 -6.07
C VAL A 115 -1.20 3.91 -5.51
N MET A 116 -1.07 2.63 -5.14
CA MET A 116 0.16 2.09 -4.58
C MET A 116 1.23 1.79 -5.63
N GLY A 117 0.88 1.76 -6.92
CA GLY A 117 1.83 1.71 -8.03
C GLY A 117 2.56 3.04 -8.29
N ASN A 118 2.25 4.09 -7.53
CA ASN A 118 2.98 5.35 -7.57
C ASN A 118 4.02 5.39 -6.45
N MET A 119 5.30 5.41 -6.82
CA MET A 119 6.43 5.40 -5.90
C MET A 119 6.41 6.59 -4.92
N SER A 120 5.89 7.74 -5.34
CA SER A 120 5.80 8.94 -4.47
C SER A 120 4.83 8.71 -3.31
N ILE A 121 3.70 8.05 -3.55
CA ILE A 121 2.68 7.78 -2.53
C ILE A 121 3.20 6.75 -1.52
N THR A 122 3.81 5.67 -2.02
CA THR A 122 4.39 4.64 -1.16
C THR A 122 5.57 5.17 -0.35
N LEU A 123 6.36 6.09 -0.92
CA LEU A 123 7.42 6.80 -0.20
C LEU A 123 6.86 7.65 0.95
N VAL A 124 5.81 8.42 0.70
CA VAL A 124 5.18 9.24 1.76
C VAL A 124 4.66 8.36 2.89
N LEU A 125 3.98 7.24 2.57
CA LEU A 125 3.53 6.30 3.60
C LEU A 125 4.69 5.71 4.41
N ALA A 126 5.75 5.30 3.74
CA ALA A 126 6.95 4.76 4.38
C ALA A 126 7.62 5.81 5.27
N LEU A 127 7.71 7.06 4.82
CA LEU A 127 8.24 8.17 5.61
C LEU A 127 7.36 8.49 6.83
N CYS A 128 6.03 8.51 6.68
CA CYS A 128 5.13 8.69 7.82
C CYS A 128 5.34 7.59 8.87
N THR A 129 5.43 6.35 8.45
CA THR A 129 5.71 5.21 9.36
C THR A 129 7.08 5.35 10.01
N PHE A 130 8.10 5.73 9.24
CA PHE A 130 9.45 5.97 9.74
C PHE A 130 9.47 7.06 10.82
N VAL A 131 8.81 8.19 10.58
CA VAL A 131 8.72 9.29 11.56
C VAL A 131 8.01 8.81 12.82
N VAL A 132 6.87 8.11 12.70
CA VAL A 132 6.13 7.60 13.86
C VAL A 132 6.98 6.64 14.68
N ILE A 133 7.71 5.71 14.06
CA ILE A 133 8.58 4.76 14.76
C ILE A 133 9.70 5.49 15.50
N ASN A 134 10.38 6.43 14.85
CA ASN A 134 11.51 7.15 15.46
C ASN A 134 11.07 8.11 16.57
N VAL A 135 9.95 8.81 16.40
CA VAL A 135 9.41 9.73 17.45
C VAL A 135 8.86 8.94 18.64
N SER A 136 8.30 7.76 18.39
CA SER A 136 7.75 6.89 19.44
C SER A 136 8.81 5.99 20.07
N GLY A 137 10.04 5.99 19.55
CA GLY A 137 11.16 5.18 20.03
C GLY A 137 11.49 5.48 21.49
N THR A 138 11.60 4.43 22.31
CA THR A 138 12.02 4.52 23.72
C THR A 138 13.50 4.81 23.82
N LYS A 139 13.97 5.22 25.02
CA LYS A 139 15.42 5.39 25.26
C LYS A 139 16.19 4.09 25.03
N GLU A 140 15.58 2.95 25.30
CA GLU A 140 16.16 1.63 25.08
C GLU A 140 16.35 1.35 23.58
N TYR A 141 15.35 1.70 22.74
CA TYR A 141 15.44 1.60 21.29
C TYR A 141 16.62 2.40 20.72
N TRP A 142 16.79 3.66 21.14
CA TRP A 142 17.92 4.48 20.72
C TRP A 142 19.26 3.99 21.26
N LYS A 143 19.27 3.48 22.50
CA LYS A 143 20.48 2.87 23.10
C LYS A 143 20.89 1.62 22.31
N GLU A 144 19.95 0.78 21.90
CA GLU A 144 20.22 -0.43 21.12
C GLU A 144 20.81 -0.10 19.73
N ILE A 145 20.31 0.96 19.07
CA ILE A 145 20.84 1.41 17.78
C ILE A 145 22.27 1.94 17.91
N PHE A 146 22.54 2.81 18.89
CA PHE A 146 23.84 3.46 19.00
C PHE A 146 24.84 2.64 19.83
N TRP A 147 24.36 1.84 20.78
CA TRP A 147 25.19 1.09 21.71
C TRP A 147 24.60 -0.26 22.05
N PRO A 148 24.59 -1.21 21.11
CA PRO A 148 24.05 -2.54 21.36
C PRO A 148 24.81 -3.27 22.48
N ASP A 149 24.09 -3.97 23.35
CA ASP A 149 24.64 -4.76 24.46
C ASP A 149 25.22 -6.10 23.93
N VAL A 150 26.37 -6.02 23.22
CA VAL A 150 27.08 -7.19 22.69
C VAL A 150 28.47 -7.36 23.34
N PRO A 151 29.01 -8.59 23.35
CA PRO A 151 30.35 -8.89 23.90
C PRO A 151 31.45 -7.99 23.29
N MET A 152 32.42 -7.59 24.12
CA MET A 152 33.48 -6.65 23.74
C MET A 152 34.26 -7.02 22.47
N GLY A 153 34.36 -8.30 22.12
CA GLY A 153 35.04 -8.77 20.92
C GLY A 153 34.45 -8.30 19.59
N LEU A 154 33.18 -7.86 19.57
CA LEU A 154 32.53 -7.32 18.38
C LEU A 154 32.46 -5.77 18.36
N LYS A 155 32.85 -5.12 19.47
CA LYS A 155 32.95 -3.65 19.59
C LYS A 155 34.32 -3.10 19.20
N CYS A 156 35.36 -3.92 19.20
CA CYS A 156 36.74 -3.51 18.90
C CYS A 156 37.31 -4.45 17.80
N PRO A 157 38.04 -3.94 16.75
CA PRO A 157 38.53 -2.59 16.56
C PRO A 157 37.63 -1.64 15.76
N VAL A 158 36.52 -2.14 15.13
CA VAL A 158 35.63 -1.30 14.36
C VAL A 158 34.18 -1.50 14.88
N PRO A 159 33.44 -0.42 15.21
CA PRO A 159 32.03 -0.53 15.66
C PRO A 159 31.10 -0.85 14.48
N LEU A 160 31.26 -2.03 13.88
CA LEU A 160 30.47 -2.49 12.72
C LEU A 160 28.99 -2.63 13.04
N LEU A 161 28.65 -3.10 14.25
CA LEU A 161 27.26 -3.30 14.65
C LEU A 161 26.44 -2.00 14.68
N PRO A 162 26.86 -0.91 15.35
CA PRO A 162 26.11 0.35 15.28
C PRO A 162 25.94 0.89 13.87
N VAL A 163 26.94 0.71 13.00
CA VAL A 163 26.85 1.14 11.60
C VAL A 163 25.77 0.34 10.86
N ILE A 164 25.76 -0.99 11.02
CA ILE A 164 24.75 -1.87 10.41
C ILE A 164 23.35 -1.52 10.94
N GLU A 165 23.21 -1.25 12.25
CA GLU A 165 21.92 -0.92 12.85
C GLU A 165 21.38 0.42 12.35
N ILE A 166 22.23 1.44 12.22
CA ILE A 166 21.86 2.73 11.62
C ILE A 166 21.41 2.55 10.17
N PHE A 167 22.15 1.77 9.37
CA PHE A 167 21.71 1.43 8.01
C PHE A 167 20.38 0.66 8.04
N GLY A 168 20.16 -0.23 9.01
CA GLY A 168 18.92 -0.96 9.22
C GLY A 168 17.72 -0.04 9.45
N VAL A 169 17.89 1.04 10.19
CA VAL A 169 16.83 2.03 10.43
C VAL A 169 16.37 2.69 9.14
N PHE A 170 17.27 2.99 8.20
CA PHE A 170 16.94 3.58 6.90
C PHE A 170 16.45 2.55 5.88
N THR A 171 16.99 1.34 5.90
CA THR A 171 16.57 0.30 4.93
C THR A 171 15.17 -0.24 5.19
N LYS A 172 14.71 -0.25 6.44
CA LYS A 172 13.34 -0.70 6.79
C LYS A 172 12.24 0.08 6.04
N PRO A 173 12.19 1.43 6.06
CA PRO A 173 11.19 2.19 5.30
C PRO A 173 11.38 2.07 3.78
N VAL A 174 12.61 1.98 3.30
CA VAL A 174 12.88 1.77 1.87
C VAL A 174 12.37 0.39 1.42
N ALA A 175 12.60 -0.65 2.21
CA ALA A 175 12.09 -1.98 1.93
C ALA A 175 10.55 -2.02 1.95
N LEU A 176 9.90 -1.30 2.86
CA LEU A 176 8.44 -1.17 2.91
C LEU A 176 7.91 -0.48 1.65
N MET A 177 8.52 0.64 1.25
CA MET A 177 8.18 1.38 0.03
C MET A 177 8.28 0.49 -1.21
N ILE A 178 9.43 -0.17 -1.40
CA ILE A 178 9.68 -1.04 -2.56
C ILE A 178 8.69 -2.20 -2.59
N ARG A 179 8.40 -2.81 -1.45
CA ARG A 179 7.48 -3.94 -1.34
C ARG A 179 6.06 -3.56 -1.77
N LEU A 180 5.54 -2.43 -1.27
CA LEU A 180 4.21 -1.91 -1.64
C LEU A 180 4.15 -1.58 -3.14
N PHE A 181 5.14 -0.85 -3.63
CA PHE A 181 5.25 -0.47 -5.03
C PHE A 181 5.39 -1.68 -5.96
N ALA A 182 6.36 -2.57 -5.69
CA ALA A 182 6.65 -3.71 -6.55
C ALA A 182 5.49 -4.71 -6.62
N ASN A 183 4.82 -4.98 -5.50
CA ASN A 183 3.65 -5.85 -5.48
C ASN A 183 2.56 -5.33 -6.41
N MET A 184 2.23 -4.05 -6.28
CA MET A 184 1.15 -3.45 -7.06
C MET A 184 1.50 -3.26 -8.54
N LEU A 185 2.74 -2.84 -8.83
CA LEU A 185 3.24 -2.70 -10.20
C LEU A 185 3.31 -4.07 -10.88
N GLY A 186 3.84 -5.08 -10.19
CA GLY A 186 3.97 -6.45 -10.70
C GLY A 186 2.62 -7.06 -11.07
N GLY A 187 1.60 -6.90 -10.22
CA GLY A 187 0.24 -7.36 -10.52
C GLY A 187 -0.35 -6.75 -11.78
N HIS A 188 -0.20 -5.45 -11.90
CA HIS A 188 -0.72 -4.73 -13.07
C HIS A 188 0.01 -5.11 -14.36
N LEU A 189 1.34 -5.26 -14.31
CA LEU A 189 2.15 -5.67 -15.44
C LEU A 189 1.81 -7.09 -15.91
N ILE A 190 1.59 -8.04 -15.00
CA ILE A 190 1.23 -9.42 -15.36
C ILE A 190 -0.10 -9.43 -16.11
N VAL A 191 -1.11 -8.71 -15.65
CA VAL A 191 -2.41 -8.63 -16.35
C VAL A 191 -2.26 -8.01 -17.72
N LEU A 192 -1.46 -6.93 -17.87
CA LEU A 192 -1.19 -6.32 -19.16
C LEU A 192 -0.46 -7.28 -20.12
N VAL A 193 0.53 -8.04 -19.65
CA VAL A 193 1.24 -9.03 -20.47
C VAL A 193 0.30 -10.14 -20.93
N LEU A 194 -0.60 -10.63 -20.07
CA LEU A 194 -1.57 -11.66 -20.44
C LEU A 194 -2.56 -11.17 -21.50
N ILE A 195 -3.03 -9.92 -21.37
CA ILE A 195 -3.88 -9.30 -22.39
C ILE A 195 -3.11 -9.16 -23.72
N SER A 196 -1.88 -8.66 -23.66
CA SER A 196 -1.01 -8.53 -24.86
C SER A 196 -0.76 -9.87 -25.54
N LEU A 197 -0.64 -10.93 -24.77
CA LEU A 197 -0.47 -12.30 -25.30
C LEU A 197 -1.69 -12.75 -26.11
N ILE A 198 -2.91 -12.43 -25.67
CA ILE A 198 -4.13 -12.71 -26.42
C ILE A 198 -4.10 -12.02 -27.78
N PHE A 199 -3.73 -10.73 -27.81
CA PHE A 199 -3.62 -9.98 -29.06
C PHE A 199 -2.54 -10.54 -29.99
N LEU A 200 -1.38 -10.91 -29.45
CA LEU A 200 -0.28 -11.48 -30.23
C LEU A 200 -0.68 -12.78 -30.93
N PHE A 201 -1.36 -13.67 -30.19
CA PHE A 201 -1.78 -14.97 -30.75
C PHE A 201 -3.08 -14.90 -31.57
N SER A 202 -3.78 -13.76 -31.59
CA SER A 202 -4.97 -13.57 -32.44
C SER A 202 -4.68 -13.71 -33.93
N VAL A 203 -3.44 -13.46 -34.35
CA VAL A 203 -2.97 -13.58 -35.76
C VAL A 203 -2.73 -15.02 -36.18
N MET A 204 -2.54 -15.95 -35.23
CA MET A 204 -2.13 -17.34 -35.52
C MET A 204 -3.30 -18.31 -35.80
N GLY A 205 -4.54 -17.82 -35.73
CA GLY A 205 -5.75 -18.60 -36.00
C GLY A 205 -6.71 -18.73 -34.83
N GLN A 206 -7.98 -19.05 -35.12
CA GLN A 206 -9.07 -19.05 -34.14
C GLN A 206 -8.90 -20.08 -33.01
N VAL A 207 -8.32 -21.24 -33.31
CA VAL A 207 -8.12 -22.30 -32.30
C VAL A 207 -7.05 -21.87 -31.30
N VAL A 208 -5.93 -21.31 -31.78
CA VAL A 208 -4.84 -20.81 -30.94
C VAL A 208 -5.32 -19.65 -30.08
N LEU A 209 -6.09 -18.73 -30.66
CA LEU A 209 -6.71 -17.62 -29.95
C LEU A 209 -7.62 -18.12 -28.81
N GLY A 210 -8.47 -19.12 -29.08
CA GLY A 210 -9.38 -19.66 -28.06
C GLY A 210 -8.64 -20.29 -26.89
N VAL A 211 -7.64 -21.12 -27.15
CA VAL A 211 -6.80 -21.76 -26.11
C VAL A 211 -6.06 -20.72 -25.30
N THR A 212 -5.39 -19.78 -25.97
CA THR A 212 -4.63 -18.70 -25.30
C THR A 212 -5.53 -17.82 -24.44
N THR A 213 -6.72 -17.48 -24.91
CA THR A 213 -7.67 -16.66 -24.15
C THR A 213 -8.11 -17.36 -22.86
N VAL A 214 -8.51 -18.64 -22.94
CA VAL A 214 -8.94 -19.41 -21.76
C VAL A 214 -7.79 -19.51 -20.75
N PHE A 215 -6.58 -19.83 -21.21
CA PHE A 215 -5.40 -19.93 -20.34
C PHE A 215 -5.06 -18.59 -19.70
N SER A 216 -5.02 -17.51 -20.49
CA SER A 216 -4.69 -16.16 -19.99
C SER A 216 -5.72 -15.65 -18.97
N VAL A 217 -7.02 -15.87 -19.19
CA VAL A 217 -8.07 -15.47 -18.26
C VAL A 217 -7.97 -16.26 -16.95
N LEU A 218 -7.79 -17.59 -17.02
CA LEU A 218 -7.64 -18.44 -15.85
C LEU A 218 -6.43 -18.01 -15.00
N PHE A 219 -5.30 -17.78 -15.68
CA PHE A 219 -4.07 -17.34 -15.02
C PHE A 219 -4.18 -15.93 -14.44
N ALA A 220 -4.86 -15.01 -15.14
CA ALA A 220 -5.11 -13.66 -14.63
C ALA A 220 -5.97 -13.66 -13.35
N VAL A 221 -7.01 -14.49 -13.30
CA VAL A 221 -7.85 -14.65 -12.10
C VAL A 221 -7.03 -15.22 -10.94
N PHE A 222 -6.22 -16.25 -11.19
CA PHE A 222 -5.34 -16.84 -10.19
C PHE A 222 -4.32 -15.83 -9.65
N MET A 223 -3.67 -15.06 -10.53
CA MET A 223 -2.72 -14.03 -10.13
C MET A 223 -3.37 -12.89 -9.35
N ASN A 224 -4.57 -12.46 -9.74
CA ASN A 224 -5.32 -11.45 -8.99
C ASN A 224 -5.66 -11.95 -7.57
N LEU A 225 -6.02 -13.21 -7.39
CA LEU A 225 -6.27 -13.80 -6.08
C LEU A 225 -5.02 -13.77 -5.20
N ILE A 226 -3.86 -14.14 -5.77
CA ILE A 226 -2.58 -14.04 -5.07
C ILE A 226 -2.26 -12.60 -4.67
N HIS A 227 -2.50 -11.62 -5.56
CA HIS A 227 -2.25 -10.21 -5.26
C HIS A 227 -3.13 -9.67 -4.13
N VAL A 228 -4.39 -10.09 -4.05
CA VAL A 228 -5.27 -9.78 -2.90
C VAL A 228 -4.68 -10.36 -1.62
N LEU A 229 -4.26 -11.62 -1.65
CA LEU A 229 -3.67 -12.28 -0.48
C LEU A 229 -2.38 -11.58 -0.03
N ILE A 230 -1.47 -11.28 -0.95
CA ILE A 230 -0.23 -10.57 -0.64
C ILE A 230 -0.55 -9.17 -0.11
N GLY A 231 -1.48 -8.44 -0.74
CA GLY A 231 -1.91 -7.12 -0.28
C GLY A 231 -2.52 -7.12 1.12
N PHE A 232 -3.15 -8.22 1.52
CA PHE A 232 -3.67 -8.41 2.88
C PHE A 232 -2.54 -8.68 3.89
N ILE A 233 -1.60 -9.56 3.55
CA ILE A 233 -0.47 -9.92 4.44
C ILE A 233 0.51 -8.77 4.62
N GLN A 234 0.66 -7.92 3.61
CA GLN A 234 1.63 -6.84 3.56
C GLN A 234 1.31 -5.67 4.49
#